data_33d8502012cdf74d7745597e510e8984
#
_entry.id   33d8502012cdf74d7745597e510e8984
#
_cell.length_a   1.000
_cell.length_b   1.000
_cell.length_c   1.000
_cell.angle_alpha   90.00
_cell.angle_beta   90.00
_cell.angle_gamma   90.00
#
_symmetry.space_group_name_H-M   'P 1'
#
loop_
_entity.id
_entity.type
_entity.pdbx_description
1 polymer ?
#
loop_
_entity_poly.entity_id
_entity_poly.type
_entity_poly.pdbx_seq_one_letter_code
_entity_poly.pdbx_strand_id
1 'polypeptide(L)'
;HAEFFGGIRDIYYDGIQAEDPNLIESLLYWFNENEIRDAIDSGTGPEYFAHLLPVSEDPREAIKNWTERPETPGAEISFRNAWQELTEAAENHNAPGIFTTFMGWEWSSTPGGANLHRIIVSDADKQTATSFFPFSSLDSPYPEDLWQWLAKKEAETGVRFLSIPHNSNVSKGIMFDVTTARGNPIDTHYAKLRTRWEPVVEMTQIKGDSETHEAFSPEDEFARFEPFPFYLQNGTEPYVPRKGDYVRAALRTGLELEQQVGTNPFQLGMIGSTDSHTGLSTAEEPNFWGKFSRDSVPENKSDSALADGPSGWTMSASGLAAVWAGENTRDSIMDAFDRREVYATTGPRIQVRLFGGWQLTESDLADLTANGYAKGVPMGGSLGSNEGPEGGPAFLIQAMRDPMTANLDRIQIIKGWVDKTGSSHESVFNIAWAGDRTLDANGKLAAISDTV
;
A
#
# COMPACT_ATOMS: atom_id res chain seq x y z
N HIS A 1 -4.48 -5.42 11.57
CA HIS A 1 -5.62 -4.86 12.34
C HIS A 1 -6.64 -5.91 12.77
N ALA A 2 -6.92 -6.97 11.97
CA ALA A 2 -7.95 -7.95 12.33
C ALA A 2 -7.63 -8.66 13.64
N GLU A 3 -6.38 -9.03 13.88
CA GLU A 3 -5.91 -9.63 15.13
C GLU A 3 -6.06 -8.68 16.31
N PHE A 4 -5.76 -7.39 16.12
CA PHE A 4 -5.92 -6.38 17.17
C PHE A 4 -7.39 -6.14 17.50
N PHE A 5 -8.23 -5.86 16.49
CA PHE A 5 -9.66 -5.66 16.72
C PHE A 5 -10.37 -6.91 17.20
N GLY A 6 -9.96 -8.11 16.75
CA GLY A 6 -10.43 -9.36 17.27
C GLY A 6 -10.08 -9.53 18.75
N GLY A 7 -8.87 -9.22 19.17
CA GLY A 7 -8.46 -9.23 20.57
C GLY A 7 -9.23 -8.24 21.44
N ILE A 8 -9.49 -7.02 20.93
CA ILE A 8 -10.34 -6.03 21.62
C ILE A 8 -11.78 -6.54 21.76
N ARG A 9 -12.34 -7.18 20.71
CA ARG A 9 -13.66 -7.82 20.76
C ARG A 9 -13.72 -8.88 21.88
N ASP A 10 -12.74 -9.74 21.95
CA ASP A 10 -12.67 -10.80 22.93
C ASP A 10 -12.55 -10.25 24.36
N ILE A 11 -11.75 -9.19 24.56
CA ILE A 11 -11.68 -8.47 25.83
C ILE A 11 -13.04 -7.87 26.20
N TYR A 12 -13.76 -7.29 25.25
CA TYR A 12 -15.08 -6.71 25.49
C TYR A 12 -16.10 -7.74 25.99
N TYR A 13 -16.16 -8.92 25.34
CA TYR A 13 -17.15 -9.97 25.68
C TYR A 13 -16.71 -10.85 26.85
N ASP A 14 -15.46 -11.30 26.87
CA ASP A 14 -14.96 -12.35 27.73
C ASP A 14 -14.04 -11.84 28.84
N GLY A 15 -13.61 -10.56 28.77
CA GLY A 15 -12.62 -9.98 29.63
C GLY A 15 -11.20 -10.37 29.28
N ILE A 16 -10.25 -9.81 30.01
CA ILE A 16 -8.82 -10.15 29.82
C ILE A 16 -8.56 -11.54 30.39
N GLN A 17 -8.16 -12.46 29.50
CA GLN A 17 -7.83 -13.83 29.88
C GLN A 17 -6.32 -13.90 30.19
N ALA A 18 -5.99 -14.28 31.42
CA ALA A 18 -4.62 -14.49 31.86
C ALA A 18 -4.49 -15.76 32.70
N GLU A 19 -3.35 -16.42 32.58
CA GLU A 19 -3.03 -17.57 33.44
C GLU A 19 -2.60 -17.06 34.83
N ASP A 20 -3.34 -17.44 35.88
CA ASP A 20 -3.04 -17.19 37.31
C ASP A 20 -2.64 -15.73 37.67
N PRO A 21 -3.44 -14.71 37.33
CA PRO A 21 -3.08 -13.32 37.64
C PRO A 21 -3.08 -13.09 39.16
N ASN A 22 -2.07 -12.34 39.62
CA ASN A 22 -2.07 -11.87 41.02
C ASN A 22 -3.13 -10.76 41.23
N LEU A 23 -3.34 -10.36 42.50
CA LEU A 23 -4.40 -9.39 42.82
C LEU A 23 -4.19 -8.00 42.15
N ILE A 24 -2.96 -7.56 41.97
CA ILE A 24 -2.63 -6.28 41.37
C ILE A 24 -2.88 -6.36 39.86
N GLU A 25 -2.47 -7.45 39.22
CA GLU A 25 -2.73 -7.71 37.81
C GLU A 25 -4.23 -7.80 37.52
N SER A 26 -4.99 -8.51 38.36
CA SER A 26 -6.45 -8.60 38.23
C SER A 26 -7.13 -7.24 38.32
N LEU A 27 -6.64 -6.32 39.16
CA LEU A 27 -7.15 -4.96 39.24
C LEU A 27 -6.81 -4.14 37.99
N LEU A 28 -5.58 -4.25 37.48
CA LEU A 28 -5.17 -3.57 36.24
C LEU A 28 -5.97 -4.07 35.05
N TYR A 29 -6.22 -5.39 34.96
CA TYR A 29 -7.06 -5.97 33.92
C TYR A 29 -8.47 -5.43 33.98
N TRP A 30 -9.07 -5.38 35.17
CA TRP A 30 -10.42 -4.84 35.37
C TRP A 30 -10.54 -3.36 34.95
N PHE A 31 -9.53 -2.52 35.24
CA PHE A 31 -9.52 -1.13 34.79
C PHE A 31 -9.43 -1.02 33.26
N ASN A 32 -8.51 -1.76 32.64
CA ASN A 32 -8.35 -1.74 31.18
C ASN A 32 -9.60 -2.28 30.45
N GLU A 33 -10.21 -3.34 30.96
CA GLU A 33 -11.47 -3.88 30.45
C GLU A 33 -12.57 -2.84 30.47
N ASN A 34 -12.74 -2.14 31.59
CA ASN A 34 -13.79 -1.14 31.73
C ASN A 34 -13.54 0.07 30.80
N GLU A 35 -12.32 0.53 30.63
CA GLU A 35 -12.02 1.58 29.65
C GLU A 35 -12.41 1.18 28.21
N ILE A 36 -12.05 -0.03 27.82
CA ILE A 36 -12.40 -0.57 26.49
C ILE A 36 -13.91 -0.70 26.35
N ARG A 37 -14.60 -1.29 27.34
CA ARG A 37 -16.05 -1.46 27.33
C ARG A 37 -16.79 -0.12 27.29
N ASP A 38 -16.39 0.81 28.14
CA ASP A 38 -16.98 2.15 28.19
C ASP A 38 -16.81 2.90 26.86
N ALA A 39 -15.63 2.80 26.22
CA ALA A 39 -15.39 3.40 24.91
C ALA A 39 -16.27 2.78 23.79
N ILE A 40 -16.48 1.46 23.82
CA ILE A 40 -17.34 0.75 22.88
C ILE A 40 -18.82 1.09 23.13
N ASP A 41 -19.28 0.96 24.37
CA ASP A 41 -20.68 1.17 24.76
C ASP A 41 -21.15 2.61 24.57
N SER A 42 -20.25 3.58 24.79
CA SER A 42 -20.52 5.00 24.55
C SER A 42 -20.39 5.42 23.08
N GLY A 43 -19.86 4.54 22.23
CA GLY A 43 -19.56 4.86 20.82
C GLY A 43 -18.35 5.79 20.65
N THR A 44 -17.51 5.97 21.66
CA THR A 44 -16.30 6.82 21.66
C THR A 44 -15.02 6.04 21.34
N GLY A 45 -15.14 4.83 20.78
CA GLY A 45 -14.00 4.00 20.40
C GLY A 45 -13.01 4.70 19.46
N PRO A 46 -13.44 5.47 18.43
CA PRO A 46 -12.53 6.22 17.58
C PRO A 46 -11.74 7.30 18.33
N GLU A 47 -12.38 8.01 19.24
CA GLU A 47 -11.74 9.02 20.08
C GLU A 47 -10.76 8.39 21.06
N TYR A 48 -11.12 7.29 21.68
CA TYR A 48 -10.25 6.50 22.54
C TYR A 48 -9.01 6.05 21.78
N PHE A 49 -9.17 5.49 20.58
CA PHE A 49 -8.06 5.09 19.73
C PHE A 49 -7.17 6.27 19.30
N ALA A 50 -7.77 7.42 18.96
CA ALA A 50 -7.04 8.62 18.59
C ALA A 50 -6.16 9.15 19.74
N HIS A 51 -6.60 9.01 20.99
CA HIS A 51 -5.80 9.38 22.17
C HIS A 51 -4.56 8.49 22.39
N LEU A 52 -4.58 7.27 21.85
CA LEU A 52 -3.42 6.38 21.91
C LEU A 52 -2.34 6.75 20.90
N LEU A 53 -2.66 7.55 19.88
CA LEU A 53 -1.71 7.98 18.86
C LEU A 53 -0.89 9.18 19.37
N PRO A 54 0.46 9.15 19.26
CA PRO A 54 1.28 10.29 19.62
C PRO A 54 1.00 11.46 18.67
N VAL A 55 0.68 12.62 19.22
CA VAL A 55 0.49 13.86 18.47
C VAL A 55 1.81 14.60 18.39
N SER A 56 2.30 14.88 17.19
CA SER A 56 3.47 15.73 16.94
C SER A 56 3.41 16.28 15.52
N GLU A 57 3.84 17.53 15.33
CA GLU A 57 3.98 18.11 13.98
C GLU A 57 5.11 17.45 13.18
N ASP A 58 6.17 16.99 13.88
CA ASP A 58 7.28 16.25 13.28
C ASP A 58 7.16 14.75 13.62
N PRO A 59 6.91 13.89 12.60
CA PRO A 59 6.82 12.45 12.80
C PRO A 59 8.09 11.83 13.38
N ARG A 60 9.27 12.38 13.07
CA ARG A 60 10.54 11.85 13.58
C ARG A 60 10.75 12.17 15.06
N GLU A 61 10.25 13.31 15.52
CA GLU A 61 10.25 13.60 16.96
C GLU A 61 9.24 12.71 17.71
N ALA A 62 8.07 12.44 17.10
CA ALA A 62 7.12 11.49 17.67
C ALA A 62 7.71 10.08 17.81
N ILE A 63 8.46 9.61 16.81
CA ILE A 63 9.17 8.32 16.86
C ILE A 63 10.25 8.31 17.96
N LYS A 64 11.05 9.36 18.10
CA LYS A 64 12.09 9.43 19.14
C LYS A 64 11.51 9.38 20.56
N ASN A 65 10.31 9.93 20.71
CA ASN A 65 9.60 9.94 21.99
C ASN A 65 8.74 8.67 22.20
N TRP A 66 8.76 7.76 21.21
CA TRP A 66 8.10 6.49 21.37
C TRP A 66 8.74 5.72 22.51
N THR A 67 7.94 5.34 23.46
CA THR A 67 8.32 4.41 24.52
C THR A 67 7.59 3.11 24.24
N GLU A 68 8.31 2.00 24.41
CA GLU A 68 7.69 0.68 24.41
C GLU A 68 6.46 0.74 25.33
N ARG A 69 5.28 0.66 24.73
CA ARG A 69 4.05 0.65 25.53
C ARG A 69 3.95 -0.72 26.15
N PRO A 70 3.70 -0.82 27.44
CA PRO A 70 3.33 -2.10 28.00
C PRO A 70 2.14 -2.61 27.19
N GLU A 71 2.25 -3.81 26.69
CA GLU A 71 1.09 -4.54 26.19
C GLU A 71 -0.02 -4.41 27.22
N THR A 72 -1.27 -4.34 26.80
CA THR A 72 -2.38 -4.41 27.74
C THR A 72 -2.18 -5.69 28.56
N PRO A 73 -1.85 -5.61 29.84
CA PRO A 73 -1.46 -6.79 30.59
C PRO A 73 -2.56 -7.87 30.49
N GLY A 74 -2.19 -9.11 30.17
CA GLY A 74 -3.13 -10.23 30.01
C GLY A 74 -3.89 -10.30 28.68
N ALA A 75 -3.81 -9.29 27.80
CA ALA A 75 -4.49 -9.31 26.51
C ALA A 75 -3.84 -10.27 25.50
N GLU A 76 -2.66 -10.78 25.77
CA GLU A 76 -1.90 -11.65 24.85
C GLU A 76 -2.70 -12.87 24.40
N ILE A 77 -3.44 -13.51 25.29
CA ILE A 77 -4.27 -14.69 24.97
C ILE A 77 -5.35 -14.30 23.97
N SER A 78 -6.07 -13.21 24.19
CA SER A 78 -7.13 -12.73 23.30
C SER A 78 -6.58 -12.38 21.91
N PHE A 79 -5.43 -11.72 21.85
CA PHE A 79 -4.80 -11.40 20.56
C PHE A 79 -4.29 -12.65 19.83
N ARG A 80 -3.76 -13.64 20.54
CA ARG A 80 -3.36 -14.92 19.95
C ARG A 80 -4.57 -15.71 19.43
N ASN A 81 -5.68 -15.72 20.15
CA ASN A 81 -6.93 -16.34 19.70
C ASN A 81 -7.42 -15.68 18.41
N ALA A 82 -7.46 -14.35 18.36
CA ALA A 82 -7.85 -13.61 17.16
C ALA A 82 -6.92 -13.91 15.96
N TRP A 83 -5.61 -14.03 16.18
CA TRP A 83 -4.66 -14.43 15.14
C TRP A 83 -4.91 -15.84 14.64
N GLN A 84 -5.24 -16.79 15.55
CA GLN A 84 -5.59 -18.15 15.18
C GLN A 84 -6.88 -18.21 14.36
N GLU A 85 -7.91 -17.46 14.73
CA GLU A 85 -9.17 -17.35 13.97
C GLU A 85 -8.92 -16.79 12.57
N LEU A 86 -8.11 -15.74 12.45
CA LEU A 86 -7.77 -15.12 11.17
C LEU A 86 -7.05 -16.11 10.24
N THR A 87 -6.02 -16.78 10.76
CA THR A 87 -5.23 -17.74 9.99
C THR A 87 -6.06 -18.97 9.61
N GLU A 88 -6.97 -19.42 10.48
CA GLU A 88 -7.91 -20.49 10.17
C GLU A 88 -8.89 -20.09 9.07
N ALA A 89 -9.46 -18.89 9.15
CA ALA A 89 -10.36 -18.37 8.13
C ALA A 89 -9.65 -18.26 6.78
N ALA A 90 -8.41 -17.73 6.76
CA ALA A 90 -7.61 -17.66 5.55
C ALA A 90 -7.34 -19.05 4.97
N GLU A 91 -6.94 -20.04 5.77
CA GLU A 91 -6.66 -21.39 5.29
C GLU A 91 -7.92 -22.08 4.74
N ASN A 92 -9.04 -21.97 5.46
CA ASN A 92 -10.31 -22.61 5.07
C ASN A 92 -10.88 -22.07 3.75
N HIS A 93 -10.51 -20.84 3.36
CA HIS A 93 -10.95 -20.23 2.10
C HIS A 93 -9.88 -20.27 0.99
N ASN A 94 -8.71 -20.82 1.26
CA ASN A 94 -7.68 -21.00 0.24
C ASN A 94 -8.05 -22.16 -0.67
N ALA A 95 -8.39 -21.87 -1.92
CA ALA A 95 -8.76 -22.84 -2.94
C ALA A 95 -7.87 -22.61 -4.18
N PRO A 96 -6.65 -23.19 -4.23
CA PRO A 96 -5.69 -22.99 -5.31
C PRO A 96 -6.31 -23.20 -6.69
N GLY A 97 -6.06 -22.27 -7.61
CA GLY A 97 -6.66 -22.24 -8.94
C GLY A 97 -8.03 -21.55 -9.02
N ILE A 98 -8.68 -21.29 -7.90
CA ILE A 98 -10.00 -20.65 -7.83
C ILE A 98 -9.94 -19.34 -7.04
N PHE A 99 -9.53 -19.42 -5.79
CA PHE A 99 -9.44 -18.29 -4.88
C PHE A 99 -8.24 -18.46 -3.94
N THR A 100 -7.30 -17.53 -3.98
CA THR A 100 -6.10 -17.57 -3.15
C THR A 100 -6.25 -16.59 -1.99
N THR A 101 -6.00 -17.06 -0.79
CA THR A 101 -5.86 -16.26 0.42
C THR A 101 -4.41 -16.28 0.88
N PHE A 102 -3.98 -15.23 1.58
CA PHE A 102 -2.67 -15.15 2.20
C PHE A 102 -2.81 -15.02 3.72
N MET A 103 -1.81 -15.48 4.43
CA MET A 103 -1.61 -15.08 5.82
C MET A 103 -1.01 -13.68 5.84
N GLY A 104 -1.60 -12.78 6.62
CA GLY A 104 -1.11 -11.41 6.62
C GLY A 104 -1.66 -10.59 7.76
N TRP A 105 -1.01 -9.47 8.01
CA TRP A 105 -1.40 -8.46 9.01
C TRP A 105 -0.94 -7.09 8.58
N GLU A 106 -1.38 -6.08 9.29
CA GLU A 106 -0.90 -4.71 9.08
C GLU A 106 -0.01 -4.26 10.22
N TRP A 107 1.21 -3.86 9.90
CA TRP A 107 2.09 -3.12 10.78
C TRP A 107 1.80 -1.62 10.65
N SER A 108 1.15 -1.05 11.69
CA SER A 108 0.48 0.26 11.63
C SER A 108 1.23 1.33 12.41
N SER A 109 2.46 1.64 12.03
CA SER A 109 3.21 2.75 12.64
C SER A 109 2.65 4.09 12.17
N THR A 110 2.20 4.93 13.14
CA THR A 110 1.54 6.22 12.86
C THR A 110 2.17 7.34 13.68
N PRO A 111 3.47 7.61 13.54
CA PRO A 111 4.15 8.61 14.36
C PRO A 111 3.67 10.03 14.00
N GLY A 112 3.14 10.75 15.00
CA GLY A 112 2.63 12.11 14.79
C GLY A 112 1.56 12.22 13.70
N GLY A 113 0.74 11.18 13.50
CA GLY A 113 -0.27 11.13 12.46
C GLY A 113 0.24 10.82 11.05
N ALA A 114 1.54 10.55 10.88
CA ALA A 114 2.12 10.14 9.61
C ALA A 114 1.89 8.65 9.36
N ASN A 115 1.33 8.30 8.22
CA ASN A 115 1.11 6.90 7.86
C ASN A 115 2.41 6.24 7.38
N LEU A 116 2.97 5.38 8.21
CA LEU A 116 4.08 4.49 7.83
C LEU A 116 3.66 3.03 7.71
N HIS A 117 2.38 2.79 7.53
CA HIS A 117 1.79 1.45 7.53
C HIS A 117 2.34 0.55 6.44
N ARG A 118 2.44 -0.74 6.74
CA ARG A 118 2.78 -1.81 5.81
C ARG A 118 1.81 -2.97 5.99
N ILE A 119 1.30 -3.47 4.88
CA ILE A 119 0.67 -4.79 4.87
C ILE A 119 1.77 -5.83 4.74
N ILE A 120 1.78 -6.78 5.66
CA ILE A 120 2.64 -7.95 5.58
C ILE A 120 1.83 -9.09 4.99
N VAL A 121 2.37 -9.71 3.95
CA VAL A 121 1.79 -10.87 3.27
C VAL A 121 2.78 -12.01 3.34
N SER A 122 2.27 -13.23 3.61
CA SER A 122 3.08 -14.46 3.69
C SER A 122 2.42 -15.59 2.94
N ASP A 123 3.24 -16.46 2.32
CA ASP A 123 2.80 -17.72 1.70
C ASP A 123 2.63 -18.87 2.71
N ALA A 124 2.81 -18.59 4.01
CA ALA A 124 2.65 -19.57 5.08
C ALA A 124 1.30 -20.29 5.01
N ASP A 125 1.29 -21.55 5.42
CA ASP A 125 0.07 -22.25 5.82
C ASP A 125 -0.35 -21.86 7.27
N LYS A 126 -1.53 -22.28 7.69
CA LYS A 126 -2.03 -22.04 9.05
C LYS A 126 -1.06 -22.54 10.13
N GLN A 127 -0.52 -23.75 9.96
CA GLN A 127 0.36 -24.35 10.97
C GLN A 127 1.61 -23.49 11.19
N THR A 128 2.22 -23.04 10.11
CA THR A 128 3.41 -22.20 10.19
C THR A 128 3.08 -20.80 10.68
N ALA A 129 2.00 -20.18 10.20
CA ALA A 129 1.58 -18.84 10.63
C ALA A 129 1.26 -18.77 12.13
N THR A 130 0.67 -19.82 12.71
CA THR A 130 0.39 -19.88 14.16
C THR A 130 1.62 -20.17 15.02
N SER A 131 2.77 -20.51 14.42
CA SER A 131 4.04 -20.71 15.15
C SER A 131 4.71 -19.40 15.58
N PHE A 132 4.26 -18.27 15.08
CA PHE A 132 4.72 -16.94 15.47
C PHE A 132 3.52 -16.01 15.72
N PHE A 133 3.78 -14.88 16.37
CA PHE A 133 2.82 -13.81 16.53
C PHE A 133 3.25 -12.61 15.65
N PRO A 134 2.32 -11.88 15.02
CA PRO A 134 2.61 -10.72 14.18
C PRO A 134 3.44 -9.65 14.91
N PHE A 135 4.52 -9.18 14.26
CA PHE A 135 5.27 -8.04 14.72
C PHE A 135 4.47 -6.77 14.45
N SER A 136 4.26 -5.99 15.49
CA SER A 136 3.42 -4.79 15.46
C SER A 136 4.23 -3.50 15.60
N SER A 137 3.59 -2.36 15.40
CA SER A 137 4.18 -1.06 15.70
C SER A 137 4.35 -0.81 17.21
N LEU A 138 3.77 -1.65 18.06
CA LEU A 138 3.99 -1.64 19.51
C LEU A 138 5.33 -2.27 19.88
N ASP A 139 5.83 -3.23 19.06
CA ASP A 139 7.16 -3.80 19.22
C ASP A 139 8.25 -2.83 18.76
N SER A 140 8.03 -2.18 17.63
CA SER A 140 8.87 -1.08 17.14
C SER A 140 8.15 -0.22 16.08
N PRO A 141 8.31 1.12 16.15
CA PRO A 141 7.75 2.02 15.16
C PRO A 141 8.62 2.17 13.90
N TYR A 142 9.75 1.47 13.79
CA TYR A 142 10.71 1.59 12.71
C TYR A 142 10.59 0.49 11.67
N PRO A 143 10.46 0.82 10.37
CA PRO A 143 10.35 -0.20 9.31
C PRO A 143 11.53 -1.17 9.25
N GLU A 144 12.75 -0.68 9.51
CA GLU A 144 13.96 -1.53 9.49
C GLU A 144 13.96 -2.61 10.57
N ASP A 145 13.29 -2.38 11.70
CA ASP A 145 13.16 -3.39 12.76
C ASP A 145 12.13 -4.46 12.34
N LEU A 146 11.03 -4.05 11.68
CA LEU A 146 10.11 -4.97 11.04
C LEU A 146 10.84 -5.86 10.02
N TRP A 147 11.63 -5.29 9.12
CA TRP A 147 12.35 -6.08 8.10
C TRP A 147 13.36 -7.06 8.72
N GLN A 148 14.01 -6.69 9.82
CA GLN A 148 14.89 -7.60 10.55
C GLN A 148 14.10 -8.76 11.18
N TRP A 149 12.93 -8.48 11.74
CA TRP A 149 12.04 -9.52 12.26
C TRP A 149 11.56 -10.46 11.16
N LEU A 150 11.15 -9.93 9.99
CA LEU A 150 10.78 -10.73 8.83
C LEU A 150 11.92 -11.64 8.38
N ALA A 151 13.13 -11.11 8.27
CA ALA A 151 14.32 -11.89 7.91
C ALA A 151 14.58 -13.04 8.89
N LYS A 152 14.41 -12.77 10.18
CA LYS A 152 14.55 -13.80 11.22
C LYS A 152 13.48 -14.89 11.05
N LYS A 153 12.22 -14.50 10.81
CA LYS A 153 11.12 -15.46 10.65
C LYS A 153 11.24 -16.27 9.36
N GLU A 154 11.65 -15.66 8.26
CA GLU A 154 11.95 -16.37 7.02
C GLU A 154 13.04 -17.44 7.25
N ALA A 155 14.10 -17.10 7.97
CA ALA A 155 15.16 -18.06 8.29
C ALA A 155 14.72 -19.19 9.23
N GLU A 156 13.82 -18.90 10.18
CA GLU A 156 13.30 -19.89 11.15
C GLU A 156 12.27 -20.85 10.53
N THR A 157 11.43 -20.35 9.63
CA THR A 157 10.23 -21.07 9.15
C THR A 157 10.31 -21.51 7.69
N GLY A 158 11.18 -20.86 6.90
CA GLY A 158 11.29 -21.11 5.46
C GLY A 158 10.17 -20.46 4.63
N VAL A 159 9.25 -19.70 5.24
CA VAL A 159 8.19 -18.99 4.52
C VAL A 159 8.68 -17.66 3.99
N ARG A 160 8.08 -17.19 2.90
CA ARG A 160 8.36 -15.88 2.33
C ARG A 160 7.42 -14.82 2.89
N PHE A 161 7.95 -13.61 3.00
CA PHE A 161 7.18 -12.43 3.39
C PHE A 161 7.40 -11.29 2.40
N LEU A 162 6.35 -10.48 2.24
CA LEU A 162 6.40 -9.18 1.60
C LEU A 162 5.90 -8.13 2.57
N SER A 163 6.49 -6.94 2.51
CA SER A 163 6.07 -5.75 3.24
C SER A 163 5.61 -4.71 2.21
N ILE A 164 4.36 -4.31 2.24
CA ILE A 164 3.76 -3.45 1.22
C ILE A 164 3.42 -2.10 1.84
N PRO A 165 4.22 -1.04 1.59
CA PRO A 165 3.86 0.32 1.99
C PRO A 165 2.55 0.73 1.34
N HIS A 166 1.67 1.33 2.12
CA HIS A 166 0.39 1.79 1.60
C HIS A 166 0.01 3.15 2.15
N ASN A 167 -0.90 3.83 1.44
CA ASN A 167 -1.44 5.12 1.81
C ASN A 167 -0.35 6.16 2.10
N SER A 168 0.68 6.16 1.25
CA SER A 168 1.83 7.04 1.42
C SER A 168 1.48 8.52 1.30
N ASN A 169 0.37 8.86 0.60
CA ASN A 169 -0.14 10.23 0.45
C ASN A 169 -0.35 10.97 1.79
N VAL A 170 -0.51 10.24 2.89
CA VAL A 170 -0.68 10.82 4.23
C VAL A 170 0.50 10.52 5.18
N SER A 171 1.69 10.27 4.63
CA SER A 171 2.88 9.92 5.40
C SER A 171 3.67 11.12 5.95
N LYS A 172 3.20 12.36 5.74
CA LYS A 172 3.96 13.57 6.05
C LYS A 172 5.36 13.58 5.42
N GLY A 173 5.49 12.95 4.25
CA GLY A 173 6.71 12.91 3.45
C GLY A 173 7.74 11.88 3.85
N ILE A 174 7.53 11.13 4.94
CA ILE A 174 8.58 10.23 5.46
C ILE A 174 8.53 8.80 4.91
N MET A 175 7.48 8.44 4.16
CA MET A 175 7.41 7.12 3.54
C MET A 175 8.54 6.90 2.51
N PHE A 176 8.79 7.90 1.66
CA PHE A 176 9.77 7.85 0.58
C PHE A 176 10.78 9.01 0.64
N ASP A 177 11.22 9.35 1.84
CA ASP A 177 12.24 10.38 2.04
C ASP A 177 13.65 9.87 1.69
N VAL A 178 14.60 10.78 1.55
CA VAL A 178 16.04 10.51 1.39
C VAL A 178 16.73 10.15 2.71
N THR A 179 16.00 10.24 3.80
CA THR A 179 16.43 9.85 5.15
C THR A 179 15.51 8.78 5.72
N THR A 180 16.07 7.91 6.54
CA THR A 180 15.32 6.87 7.25
C THR A 180 14.35 7.48 8.27
N ALA A 181 13.42 6.68 8.81
CA ALA A 181 12.56 7.10 9.92
C ALA A 181 13.37 7.49 11.17
N ARG A 182 14.60 6.97 11.33
CA ARG A 182 15.55 7.36 12.39
C ARG A 182 16.28 8.68 12.10
N GLY A 183 16.05 9.30 10.94
CA GLY A 183 16.68 10.56 10.53
C GLY A 183 18.08 10.41 9.94
N ASN A 184 18.57 9.20 9.72
CA ASN A 184 19.85 8.96 9.06
C ASN A 184 19.71 9.04 7.54
N PRO A 185 20.70 9.55 6.79
CA PRO A 185 20.71 9.41 5.34
C PRO A 185 20.59 7.94 4.93
N ILE A 186 19.85 7.69 3.85
CA ILE A 186 19.79 6.34 3.26
C ILE A 186 21.16 5.94 2.76
N ASP A 187 21.67 4.80 3.19
CA ASP A 187 22.90 4.17 2.73
C ASP A 187 22.64 2.93 1.87
N THR A 188 23.68 2.35 1.33
CA THR A 188 23.60 1.14 0.48
C THR A 188 22.97 -0.04 1.22
N HIS A 189 23.20 -0.18 2.52
CA HIS A 189 22.65 -1.29 3.32
C HIS A 189 21.14 -1.15 3.45
N TYR A 190 20.67 0.03 3.89
CA TYR A 190 19.24 0.31 4.00
C TYR A 190 18.52 0.19 2.65
N ALA A 191 19.11 0.73 1.57
CA ALA A 191 18.55 0.64 0.23
C ALA A 191 18.34 -0.82 -0.22
N LYS A 192 19.34 -1.69 -0.03
CA LYS A 192 19.23 -3.13 -0.34
C LYS A 192 18.19 -3.83 0.52
N LEU A 193 18.15 -3.52 1.81
CA LEU A 193 17.18 -4.10 2.74
C LEU A 193 15.75 -3.73 2.33
N ARG A 194 15.52 -2.46 2.02
CA ARG A 194 14.22 -1.98 1.57
C ARG A 194 13.78 -2.63 0.25
N THR A 195 14.67 -2.69 -0.75
CA THR A 195 14.36 -3.33 -2.03
C THR A 195 14.01 -4.82 -1.88
N ARG A 196 14.60 -5.50 -0.90
CA ARG A 196 14.29 -6.91 -0.61
C ARG A 196 12.88 -7.08 -0.04
N TRP A 197 12.48 -6.22 0.89
CA TRP A 197 11.24 -6.39 1.65
C TRP A 197 10.04 -5.63 1.09
N GLU A 198 10.29 -4.56 0.34
CA GLU A 198 9.25 -3.69 -0.24
C GLU A 198 9.36 -3.66 -1.78
N PRO A 199 9.14 -4.79 -2.48
CA PRO A 199 9.20 -4.81 -3.95
C PRO A 199 8.01 -4.12 -4.62
N VAL A 200 6.91 -3.94 -3.90
CA VAL A 200 5.67 -3.31 -4.40
C VAL A 200 5.15 -2.26 -3.43
N VAL A 201 4.32 -1.36 -3.95
CA VAL A 201 3.64 -0.31 -3.21
C VAL A 201 2.18 -0.21 -3.63
N GLU A 202 1.32 0.16 -2.70
CA GLU A 202 -0.06 0.50 -3.02
C GLU A 202 -0.14 1.93 -3.58
N MET A 203 -0.78 2.07 -4.75
CA MET A 203 -0.98 3.35 -5.44
C MET A 203 -2.26 4.04 -5.03
N THR A 204 -3.31 3.30 -4.76
CA THR A 204 -4.64 3.83 -4.54
C THR A 204 -5.44 2.92 -3.62
N GLN A 205 -6.25 3.54 -2.79
CA GLN A 205 -7.16 2.89 -1.85
C GLN A 205 -8.26 3.87 -1.43
N ILE A 206 -9.12 3.46 -0.53
CA ILE A 206 -10.26 4.23 -0.03
C ILE A 206 -9.90 5.62 0.54
N LYS A 207 -8.66 5.81 1.03
CA LYS A 207 -8.11 7.11 1.47
C LYS A 207 -7.33 7.82 0.35
N GLY A 208 -7.78 7.66 -0.91
CA GLY A 208 -7.32 8.41 -2.06
C GLY A 208 -6.09 7.84 -2.76
N ASP A 209 -5.61 8.61 -3.71
CA ASP A 209 -4.50 8.28 -4.59
C ASP A 209 -3.14 8.66 -3.97
N SER A 210 -2.17 7.77 -4.11
CA SER A 210 -0.76 7.97 -3.74
C SER A 210 0.17 8.05 -4.95
N GLU A 211 -0.36 8.07 -6.20
CA GLU A 211 0.47 8.11 -7.40
C GLU A 211 1.25 9.42 -7.49
N THR A 212 0.53 10.53 -7.56
CA THR A 212 1.14 11.85 -7.70
C THR A 212 0.22 12.96 -7.16
N HIS A 213 0.75 14.17 -7.14
CA HIS A 213 0.03 15.39 -6.79
C HIS A 213 0.42 16.51 -7.76
N GLU A 214 -0.51 17.43 -8.06
CA GLU A 214 -0.27 18.54 -8.97
C GLU A 214 0.96 19.41 -8.60
N ALA A 215 1.32 19.47 -7.32
CA ALA A 215 2.52 20.18 -6.87
C ALA A 215 3.83 19.53 -7.38
N PHE A 216 3.81 18.25 -7.76
CA PHE A 216 4.99 17.48 -8.19
C PHE A 216 4.91 17.00 -9.63
N SER A 217 3.73 17.06 -10.24
CA SER A 217 3.46 16.72 -11.64
C SER A 217 2.50 17.76 -12.24
N PRO A 218 2.90 19.04 -12.34
CA PRO A 218 2.02 20.13 -12.76
C PRO A 218 1.58 20.06 -14.24
N GLU A 219 2.30 19.30 -15.05
CA GLU A 219 1.99 19.11 -16.47
C GLU A 219 1.00 17.95 -16.71
N ASP A 220 0.73 17.12 -15.69
CA ASP A 220 -0.19 16.01 -15.77
C ASP A 220 -1.61 16.47 -15.48
N GLU A 221 -2.51 16.34 -16.47
CA GLU A 221 -3.92 16.73 -16.35
C GLU A 221 -4.71 15.84 -15.37
N PHE A 222 -4.18 14.66 -15.02
CA PHE A 222 -4.79 13.70 -14.09
C PHE A 222 -4.18 13.75 -12.67
N ALA A 223 -3.21 14.61 -12.41
CA ALA A 223 -2.56 14.72 -11.10
C ALA A 223 -3.48 15.13 -9.94
N ARG A 224 -4.76 15.41 -10.20
CA ARG A 224 -5.79 15.71 -9.20
C ARG A 224 -6.79 14.58 -9.00
N PHE A 225 -6.47 13.39 -9.45
CA PHE A 225 -7.35 12.25 -9.28
C PHE A 225 -7.43 11.84 -7.79
N GLU A 226 -8.63 11.70 -7.27
CA GLU A 226 -8.98 11.20 -5.92
C GLU A 226 -8.05 11.70 -4.78
N PRO A 227 -7.92 13.03 -4.56
CA PRO A 227 -7.12 13.55 -3.46
C PRO A 227 -7.76 13.24 -2.11
N PHE A 228 -6.94 12.95 -1.11
CA PHE A 228 -7.36 12.78 0.28
C PHE A 228 -6.56 13.74 1.18
N PRO A 229 -7.04 14.97 1.38
CA PRO A 229 -6.30 16.03 2.05
C PRO A 229 -6.47 16.01 3.58
N PHE A 230 -6.28 14.86 4.21
CA PHE A 230 -6.40 14.67 5.65
C PHE A 230 -5.21 13.88 6.19
N TYR A 231 -4.79 14.16 7.43
CA TYR A 231 -3.86 13.32 8.16
C TYR A 231 -4.59 12.34 9.10
N LEU A 232 -3.90 11.30 9.54
CA LEU A 232 -4.46 10.27 10.43
C LEU A 232 -4.37 10.65 11.92
N GLN A 233 -4.58 11.90 12.25
CA GLN A 233 -4.56 12.39 13.63
C GLN A 233 -5.76 13.26 13.93
N ASN A 234 -6.12 13.35 15.19
CA ASN A 234 -7.12 14.30 15.66
C ASN A 234 -6.51 15.71 15.63
N GLY A 235 -7.10 16.63 14.87
CA GLY A 235 -6.64 18.01 14.81
C GLY A 235 -6.91 18.68 13.47
N THR A 236 -6.77 19.98 13.46
CA THR A 236 -7.02 20.88 12.31
C THR A 236 -5.73 21.20 11.54
N GLU A 237 -4.69 20.37 11.63
CA GLU A 237 -3.45 20.60 10.87
C GLU A 237 -3.74 20.56 9.38
N PRO A 238 -3.44 21.64 8.63
CA PRO A 238 -3.65 21.67 7.19
C PRO A 238 -2.81 20.59 6.50
N TYR A 239 -3.43 19.87 5.57
CA TYR A 239 -2.71 18.93 4.74
C TYR A 239 -1.71 19.66 3.82
N VAL A 240 -0.46 19.21 3.85
CA VAL A 240 0.62 19.75 3.01
C VAL A 240 1.27 18.60 2.26
N PRO A 241 1.08 18.49 0.93
CA PRO A 241 1.69 17.43 0.15
C PRO A 241 3.21 17.57 0.14
N ARG A 242 3.93 16.46 0.29
CA ARG A 242 5.39 16.39 0.27
C ARG A 242 5.86 15.35 -0.75
N LYS A 243 7.05 15.51 -1.32
CA LYS A 243 7.57 14.58 -2.33
C LYS A 243 7.56 13.13 -1.84
N GLY A 244 7.96 12.88 -0.61
CA GLY A 244 8.01 11.56 -0.01
C GLY A 244 6.62 10.91 0.25
N ASP A 245 5.53 11.61 -0.05
CA ASP A 245 4.17 11.09 0.02
C ASP A 245 3.75 10.33 -1.25
N TYR A 246 4.39 10.61 -2.40
CA TYR A 246 3.87 10.19 -3.69
C TYR A 246 4.84 9.29 -4.45
N VAL A 247 4.31 8.21 -5.01
CA VAL A 247 5.08 7.13 -5.63
C VAL A 247 5.87 7.59 -6.86
N ARG A 248 5.29 8.43 -7.74
CA ARG A 248 6.02 8.94 -8.91
C ARG A 248 7.21 9.80 -8.52
N ALA A 249 7.07 10.60 -7.45
CA ALA A 249 8.20 11.34 -6.89
C ALA A 249 9.22 10.40 -6.24
N ALA A 250 8.75 9.33 -5.55
CA ALA A 250 9.62 8.31 -4.96
C ALA A 250 10.45 7.58 -6.01
N LEU A 251 9.86 7.17 -7.15
CA LEU A 251 10.59 6.54 -8.24
C LEU A 251 11.74 7.41 -8.75
N ARG A 252 11.51 8.73 -8.89
CA ARG A 252 12.55 9.68 -9.28
C ARG A 252 13.63 9.84 -8.20
N THR A 253 13.23 9.96 -6.94
CA THR A 253 14.14 10.01 -5.79
C THR A 253 14.97 8.72 -5.70
N GLY A 254 14.41 7.56 -6.02
CA GLY A 254 15.13 6.30 -6.08
C GLY A 254 16.25 6.29 -7.12
N LEU A 255 16.02 6.88 -8.30
CA LEU A 255 17.06 7.03 -9.33
C LEU A 255 18.18 8.00 -8.88
N GLU A 256 17.85 9.08 -8.18
CA GLU A 256 18.83 9.99 -7.59
C GLU A 256 19.67 9.30 -6.52
N LEU A 257 19.03 8.53 -5.63
CA LEU A 257 19.71 7.76 -4.59
C LEU A 257 20.59 6.65 -5.18
N GLU A 258 20.19 6.01 -6.26
CA GLU A 258 21.01 5.00 -6.95
C GLU A 258 22.36 5.56 -7.38
N GLN A 259 22.39 6.80 -7.89
CA GLN A 259 23.66 7.47 -8.23
C GLN A 259 24.55 7.75 -7.02
N GLN A 260 23.93 7.96 -5.84
CA GLN A 260 24.65 8.32 -4.61
C GLN A 260 25.14 7.10 -3.85
N VAL A 261 24.29 6.06 -3.71
CA VAL A 261 24.55 4.90 -2.84
C VAL A 261 24.66 3.58 -3.61
N GLY A 262 24.52 3.61 -4.96
CA GLY A 262 24.72 2.44 -5.82
C GLY A 262 23.57 1.44 -5.80
N THR A 263 22.43 1.78 -5.19
CA THR A 263 21.22 0.94 -5.13
C THR A 263 19.99 1.84 -5.08
N ASN A 264 18.99 1.55 -5.92
CA ASN A 264 17.70 2.24 -5.90
C ASN A 264 16.79 1.58 -4.84
N PRO A 265 16.44 2.28 -3.74
CA PRO A 265 15.55 1.72 -2.71
C PRO A 265 14.07 1.72 -3.11
N PHE A 266 13.72 2.37 -4.21
CA PHE A 266 12.34 2.59 -4.65
C PHE A 266 12.08 2.01 -6.05
N GLN A 267 12.64 0.85 -6.36
CA GLN A 267 12.25 0.05 -7.53
C GLN A 267 10.94 -0.70 -7.23
N LEU A 268 9.83 -0.03 -7.40
CA LEU A 268 8.53 -0.49 -6.91
C LEU A 268 7.64 -0.98 -8.05
N GLY A 269 7.02 -2.16 -7.89
CA GLY A 269 5.79 -2.53 -8.57
C GLY A 269 4.61 -1.80 -7.92
N MET A 270 3.49 -1.66 -8.62
CA MET A 270 2.36 -0.85 -8.18
C MET A 270 1.11 -1.70 -8.11
N ILE A 271 0.41 -1.65 -6.98
CA ILE A 271 -0.88 -2.31 -6.79
C ILE A 271 -1.91 -1.32 -6.28
N GLY A 272 -3.18 -1.64 -6.40
CA GLY A 272 -4.27 -0.97 -5.71
C GLY A 272 -4.88 -1.89 -4.67
N SER A 273 -5.60 -1.35 -3.71
CA SER A 273 -6.34 -2.12 -2.73
C SER A 273 -7.53 -1.36 -2.18
N THR A 274 -8.27 -1.96 -1.29
CA THR A 274 -9.44 -1.31 -0.67
C THR A 274 -9.09 -0.61 0.64
N ASP A 275 -8.23 -1.19 1.45
CA ASP A 275 -8.01 -0.79 2.85
C ASP A 275 -9.34 -0.72 3.65
N SER A 276 -10.33 -1.49 3.22
CA SER A 276 -11.61 -1.58 3.92
C SER A 276 -11.47 -2.40 5.19
N HIS A 277 -12.07 -1.91 6.27
CA HIS A 277 -12.07 -2.57 7.58
C HIS A 277 -13.39 -3.33 7.81
N THR A 278 -14.04 -3.73 6.74
CA THR A 278 -15.23 -4.59 6.74
C THR A 278 -15.00 -5.80 5.85
N GLY A 279 -15.76 -6.88 6.04
CA GLY A 279 -15.78 -8.00 5.11
C GLY A 279 -16.54 -7.72 3.81
N LEU A 280 -17.07 -6.50 3.63
CA LEU A 280 -17.91 -6.07 2.52
C LEU A 280 -17.16 -5.11 1.56
N SER A 281 -15.84 -5.22 1.49
CA SER A 281 -15.03 -4.35 0.63
C SER A 281 -15.39 -4.52 -0.83
N THR A 282 -15.44 -3.41 -1.57
CA THR A 282 -15.67 -3.38 -3.02
C THR A 282 -14.83 -2.28 -3.65
N ALA A 283 -14.42 -2.51 -4.89
CA ALA A 283 -13.72 -1.52 -5.71
C ALA A 283 -14.66 -0.79 -6.69
N GLU A 284 -15.96 -1.05 -6.62
CA GLU A 284 -16.95 -0.47 -7.52
C GLU A 284 -17.59 0.77 -6.89
N GLU A 285 -17.44 1.93 -7.52
CA GLU A 285 -17.98 3.22 -7.07
C GLU A 285 -19.49 3.16 -6.76
N PRO A 286 -20.35 2.61 -7.63
CA PRO A 286 -21.78 2.57 -7.35
C PRO A 286 -22.15 1.58 -6.23
N ASN A 287 -21.21 0.80 -5.73
CA ASN A 287 -21.43 -0.22 -4.68
C ASN A 287 -20.47 0.00 -3.49
N PHE A 288 -20.14 1.26 -3.19
CA PHE A 288 -19.24 1.61 -2.10
C PHE A 288 -19.87 1.43 -0.73
N TRP A 289 -19.36 0.51 0.07
CA TRP A 289 -19.86 0.18 1.41
C TRP A 289 -19.21 0.98 2.54
N GLY A 290 -18.22 1.80 2.26
CA GLY A 290 -17.49 2.55 3.27
C GLY A 290 -16.26 1.81 3.80
N LYS A 291 -15.49 2.50 4.65
CA LYS A 291 -14.28 1.96 5.27
C LYS A 291 -14.59 1.11 6.50
N PHE A 292 -15.47 1.57 7.35
CA PHE A 292 -15.88 0.92 8.60
C PHE A 292 -17.34 0.45 8.53
N SER A 293 -17.73 -0.45 9.41
CA SER A 293 -19.13 -0.89 9.52
C SER A 293 -20.10 0.27 9.76
N ARG A 294 -19.69 1.31 10.48
CA ARG A 294 -20.43 2.55 10.66
C ARG A 294 -20.76 3.24 9.33
N ASP A 295 -19.77 3.33 8.43
CA ASP A 295 -19.93 4.05 7.15
C ASP A 295 -20.79 3.29 6.16
N SER A 296 -21.03 1.99 6.39
CA SER A 296 -21.92 1.18 5.56
C SER A 296 -23.41 1.49 5.78
N VAL A 297 -23.72 2.22 6.84
CA VAL A 297 -25.06 2.76 7.12
C VAL A 297 -25.20 4.11 6.44
N PRO A 298 -26.13 4.29 5.47
CA PRO A 298 -26.21 5.52 4.67
C PRO A 298 -26.35 6.80 5.49
N GLU A 299 -27.09 6.74 6.60
CA GLU A 299 -27.32 7.86 7.51
C GLU A 299 -26.04 8.38 8.17
N ASN A 300 -25.05 7.51 8.34
CA ASN A 300 -23.79 7.82 9.02
C ASN A 300 -22.69 8.27 8.06
N LYS A 301 -22.87 8.20 6.73
CA LYS A 301 -21.83 8.51 5.75
C LYS A 301 -21.31 9.94 5.82
N SER A 302 -22.14 10.87 6.23
CA SER A 302 -21.76 12.29 6.39
C SER A 302 -21.02 12.57 7.70
N ASP A 303 -21.06 11.63 8.64
CA ASP A 303 -20.47 11.84 9.95
C ASP A 303 -18.97 11.58 9.91
N SER A 304 -18.19 12.50 10.45
CA SER A 304 -16.78 12.26 10.71
C SER A 304 -16.60 11.71 12.12
N ALA A 305 -15.75 10.68 12.26
CA ALA A 305 -15.35 10.17 13.57
C ALA A 305 -14.39 11.14 14.29
N LEU A 306 -13.78 12.06 13.57
CA LEU A 306 -12.86 13.07 14.09
C LEU A 306 -13.40 14.46 13.76
N ALA A 307 -13.25 15.42 14.67
CA ALA A 307 -13.64 16.80 14.41
C ALA A 307 -12.95 17.33 13.13
N ASP A 308 -13.73 17.81 12.18
CA ASP A 308 -13.25 18.28 10.87
C ASP A 308 -12.43 17.25 10.06
N GLY A 309 -12.56 15.96 10.39
CA GLY A 309 -11.89 14.86 9.72
C GLY A 309 -12.64 14.30 8.51
N PRO A 310 -12.13 13.23 7.92
CA PRO A 310 -12.77 12.59 6.78
C PRO A 310 -14.10 11.92 7.17
N SER A 311 -15.05 11.97 6.26
CA SER A 311 -16.32 11.22 6.33
C SER A 311 -16.36 10.17 5.22
N GLY A 312 -17.37 9.31 5.21
CA GLY A 312 -17.59 8.36 4.11
C GLY A 312 -17.71 9.01 2.74
N TRP A 313 -18.16 10.27 2.67
CA TRP A 313 -18.25 11.04 1.43
C TRP A 313 -16.91 11.58 0.90
N THR A 314 -15.87 11.61 1.72
CA THR A 314 -14.53 12.07 1.32
C THR A 314 -13.61 10.94 0.95
N MET A 315 -14.11 9.71 0.95
CA MET A 315 -13.36 8.50 0.61
C MET A 315 -13.70 8.06 -0.81
N SER A 316 -12.72 7.53 -1.55
CA SER A 316 -12.92 6.89 -2.85
C SER A 316 -13.42 5.46 -2.70
N ALA A 317 -13.93 4.87 -3.78
CA ALA A 317 -14.40 3.49 -3.76
C ALA A 317 -13.28 2.51 -3.44
N SER A 318 -12.18 2.61 -4.08
CA SER A 318 -10.91 1.93 -3.85
C SER A 318 -10.22 1.44 -5.13
N GLY A 319 -9.11 0.72 -4.96
CA GLY A 319 -8.33 0.12 -6.04
C GLY A 319 -8.33 -1.40 -6.01
N LEU A 320 -7.75 -1.98 -7.05
CA LEU A 320 -7.49 -3.40 -7.18
C LEU A 320 -6.02 -3.67 -7.46
N ALA A 321 -5.49 -4.75 -6.87
CA ALA A 321 -4.24 -5.34 -7.27
C ALA A 321 -4.46 -6.30 -8.45
N ALA A 322 -3.62 -6.19 -9.47
CA ALA A 322 -3.58 -7.16 -10.55
C ALA A 322 -2.17 -7.74 -10.69
N VAL A 323 -2.08 -9.04 -10.94
CA VAL A 323 -0.81 -9.76 -11.09
C VAL A 323 -0.79 -10.60 -12.35
N TRP A 324 0.37 -10.71 -12.99
CA TRP A 324 0.62 -11.69 -14.05
C TRP A 324 1.39 -12.86 -13.46
N ALA A 325 0.63 -13.86 -13.00
CA ALA A 325 1.13 -15.09 -12.40
C ALA A 325 0.84 -16.28 -13.32
N GLY A 326 1.64 -17.34 -13.21
CA GLY A 326 1.42 -18.57 -13.96
C GLY A 326 0.19 -19.35 -13.50
N GLU A 327 -0.10 -19.26 -12.21
CA GLU A 327 -1.23 -19.95 -11.55
C GLU A 327 -1.83 -19.07 -10.45
N ASN A 328 -3.08 -19.32 -10.10
CA ASN A 328 -3.74 -18.70 -8.95
C ASN A 328 -3.41 -19.49 -7.67
N THR A 329 -2.17 -19.34 -7.21
CA THR A 329 -1.66 -19.97 -5.98
C THR A 329 -0.83 -18.96 -5.20
N ARG A 330 -0.64 -19.18 -3.88
CA ARG A 330 0.23 -18.34 -3.03
C ARG A 330 1.61 -18.17 -3.64
N ASP A 331 2.27 -19.28 -3.98
CA ASP A 331 3.63 -19.29 -4.54
C ASP A 331 3.72 -18.48 -5.83
N SER A 332 2.84 -18.73 -6.78
CA SER A 332 2.90 -18.09 -8.09
C SER A 332 2.58 -16.58 -8.02
N ILE A 333 1.70 -16.18 -7.12
CA ILE A 333 1.38 -14.77 -6.87
C ILE A 333 2.54 -14.08 -6.15
N MET A 334 3.17 -14.72 -5.13
CA MET A 334 4.36 -14.18 -4.46
C MET A 334 5.52 -14.01 -5.45
N ASP A 335 5.73 -14.97 -6.35
CA ASP A 335 6.72 -14.86 -7.43
C ASP A 335 6.44 -13.66 -8.35
N ALA A 336 5.17 -13.36 -8.66
CA ALA A 336 4.79 -12.20 -9.46
C ALA A 336 5.06 -10.88 -8.72
N PHE A 337 4.81 -10.83 -7.42
CA PHE A 337 5.18 -9.70 -6.56
C PHE A 337 6.69 -9.49 -6.51
N ASP A 338 7.47 -10.54 -6.31
CA ASP A 338 8.93 -10.47 -6.30
C ASP A 338 9.50 -9.95 -7.63
N ARG A 339 8.92 -10.38 -8.75
CA ARG A 339 9.26 -9.87 -10.08
C ARG A 339 8.65 -8.48 -10.38
N ARG A 340 7.76 -7.97 -9.53
CA ARG A 340 6.99 -6.75 -9.76
C ARG A 340 6.13 -6.78 -11.03
N GLU A 341 5.73 -7.96 -11.46
CA GLU A 341 4.88 -8.17 -12.64
C GLU A 341 3.40 -7.98 -12.24
N VAL A 342 3.12 -6.77 -11.77
CA VAL A 342 1.88 -6.35 -11.13
C VAL A 342 1.46 -4.99 -11.65
N TYR A 343 0.18 -4.64 -11.50
CA TYR A 343 -0.32 -3.29 -11.76
C TYR A 343 -1.52 -2.96 -10.88
N ALA A 344 -1.80 -1.66 -10.74
CA ALA A 344 -2.95 -1.13 -10.02
C ALA A 344 -4.08 -0.80 -10.99
N THR A 345 -5.32 -0.91 -10.53
CA THR A 345 -6.47 -0.21 -11.10
C THR A 345 -7.19 0.61 -10.04
N THR A 346 -7.97 1.59 -10.45
CA THR A 346 -8.79 2.43 -9.56
C THR A 346 -10.23 1.91 -9.46
N GLY A 347 -10.42 0.59 -9.56
CA GLY A 347 -11.71 -0.08 -9.44
C GLY A 347 -12.09 -0.86 -10.69
N PRO A 348 -12.12 -0.26 -11.88
CA PRO A 348 -12.37 -1.00 -13.13
C PRO A 348 -11.34 -2.10 -13.37
N ARG A 349 -11.79 -3.25 -13.87
CA ARG A 349 -10.94 -4.42 -14.15
C ARG A 349 -10.23 -4.30 -15.51
N ILE A 350 -9.59 -3.16 -15.73
CA ILE A 350 -8.76 -2.92 -16.91
C ILE A 350 -7.58 -3.89 -16.88
N GLN A 351 -7.23 -4.48 -18.04
CA GLN A 351 -6.03 -5.30 -18.16
C GLN A 351 -4.94 -4.53 -18.90
N VAL A 352 -3.74 -4.56 -18.35
CA VAL A 352 -2.57 -3.87 -18.92
C VAL A 352 -1.39 -4.83 -18.98
N ARG A 353 -0.74 -4.91 -20.12
CA ARG A 353 0.58 -5.54 -20.30
C ARG A 353 1.56 -4.57 -20.92
N LEU A 354 2.79 -4.61 -20.42
CA LEU A 354 3.90 -3.82 -20.92
C LEU A 354 5.15 -4.67 -21.02
N PHE A 355 5.83 -4.60 -22.16
CA PHE A 355 7.17 -5.14 -22.35
C PHE A 355 8.07 -4.06 -22.92
N GLY A 356 9.32 -4.02 -22.48
CA GLY A 356 10.37 -3.15 -23.01
C GLY A 356 11.50 -3.98 -23.62
N GLY A 357 12.08 -3.56 -24.75
CA GLY A 357 13.17 -4.28 -25.36
C GLY A 357 13.88 -3.51 -26.47
N TRP A 358 15.12 -3.87 -26.72
CA TRP A 358 15.94 -3.21 -27.75
C TRP A 358 15.67 -3.72 -29.18
N GLN A 359 15.01 -4.90 -29.30
CA GLN A 359 14.76 -5.57 -30.58
C GLN A 359 13.27 -5.80 -30.85
N LEU A 360 12.40 -5.18 -30.04
CA LEU A 360 10.95 -5.25 -30.23
C LEU A 360 10.53 -4.40 -31.42
N THR A 361 9.59 -4.93 -32.20
CA THR A 361 9.05 -4.30 -33.42
C THR A 361 7.52 -4.39 -33.42
N GLU A 362 6.87 -3.65 -34.33
CA GLU A 362 5.43 -3.71 -34.51
C GLU A 362 4.92 -5.13 -34.83
N SER A 363 5.70 -5.94 -35.55
CA SER A 363 5.29 -7.32 -35.88
C SER A 363 5.17 -8.22 -34.63
N ASP A 364 5.82 -7.86 -33.52
CA ASP A 364 5.77 -8.62 -32.26
C ASP A 364 4.41 -8.49 -31.56
N LEU A 365 3.59 -7.50 -31.93
CA LEU A 365 2.22 -7.37 -31.46
C LEU A 365 1.31 -8.54 -31.87
N ALA A 366 1.66 -9.30 -32.90
CA ALA A 366 0.90 -10.48 -33.33
C ALA A 366 0.81 -11.56 -32.24
N ASP A 367 1.84 -11.70 -31.40
CA ASP A 367 1.84 -12.47 -30.17
C ASP A 367 2.68 -11.71 -29.13
N LEU A 368 2.07 -10.66 -28.58
CA LEU A 368 2.74 -9.73 -27.67
C LEU A 368 3.35 -10.45 -26.47
N THR A 369 2.65 -11.43 -25.92
CA THR A 369 3.12 -12.13 -24.70
C THR A 369 4.34 -13.00 -25.00
N ALA A 370 4.28 -13.89 -26.01
CA ALA A 370 5.41 -14.77 -26.34
C ALA A 370 6.62 -13.95 -26.80
N ASN A 371 6.41 -12.98 -27.70
CA ASN A 371 7.48 -12.15 -28.22
C ASN A 371 8.06 -11.22 -27.15
N GLY A 372 7.20 -10.66 -26.28
CA GLY A 372 7.62 -9.80 -25.17
C GLY A 372 8.57 -10.49 -24.20
N TYR A 373 8.24 -11.71 -23.78
CA TYR A 373 9.13 -12.51 -22.92
C TYR A 373 10.39 -13.00 -23.64
N ALA A 374 10.29 -13.30 -24.94
CA ALA A 374 11.43 -13.83 -25.69
C ALA A 374 12.49 -12.77 -26.05
N LYS A 375 12.05 -11.51 -26.29
CA LYS A 375 12.89 -10.43 -26.86
C LYS A 375 13.04 -9.22 -25.95
N GLY A 376 12.33 -9.16 -24.82
CA GLY A 376 12.29 -8.03 -23.93
C GLY A 376 12.16 -8.42 -22.47
N VAL A 377 11.83 -7.46 -21.65
CA VAL A 377 11.52 -7.61 -20.23
C VAL A 377 10.09 -7.18 -19.96
N PRO A 378 9.35 -7.90 -19.09
CA PRO A 378 7.99 -7.52 -18.71
C PRO A 378 8.00 -6.30 -17.77
N MET A 379 6.80 -5.76 -17.49
CA MET A 379 6.60 -4.75 -16.43
C MET A 379 7.27 -5.21 -15.14
N GLY A 380 7.83 -4.25 -14.38
CA GLY A 380 8.61 -4.54 -13.16
C GLY A 380 10.06 -4.95 -13.43
N GLY A 381 10.41 -5.36 -14.65
CA GLY A 381 11.77 -5.76 -15.03
C GLY A 381 12.71 -4.58 -15.24
N SER A 382 14.00 -4.89 -15.35
CA SER A 382 15.05 -3.93 -15.69
C SER A 382 15.64 -4.28 -17.05
N LEU A 383 15.57 -3.32 -17.98
CA LEU A 383 16.20 -3.45 -19.29
C LEU A 383 17.65 -2.93 -19.19
N GLY A 384 18.61 -3.82 -19.41
CA GLY A 384 20.03 -3.47 -19.41
C GLY A 384 20.41 -2.48 -20.51
N SER A 385 21.62 -1.96 -20.45
CA SER A 385 22.16 -1.08 -21.49
C SER A 385 22.20 -1.76 -22.85
N ASN A 386 21.95 -1.00 -23.92
CA ASN A 386 22.07 -1.50 -25.29
C ASN A 386 23.54 -1.63 -25.69
N GLU A 387 23.97 -2.83 -26.01
CA GLU A 387 25.28 -3.11 -26.65
C GLU A 387 25.15 -3.24 -28.19
N GLY A 388 23.96 -3.00 -28.73
CA GLY A 388 23.61 -3.18 -30.15
C GLY A 388 23.45 -1.86 -30.95
N PRO A 389 22.67 -1.90 -32.04
CA PRO A 389 22.53 -0.76 -32.94
C PRO A 389 21.96 0.49 -32.27
N GLU A 390 22.31 1.67 -32.80
CA GLU A 390 21.83 2.97 -32.33
C GLU A 390 20.28 3.03 -32.35
N GLY A 391 19.72 3.52 -31.24
CA GLY A 391 18.27 3.70 -31.07
C GLY A 391 17.85 3.63 -29.61
N GLY A 392 16.63 4.05 -29.33
CA GLY A 392 15.98 3.85 -28.03
C GLY A 392 15.33 2.48 -27.91
N PRO A 393 14.99 2.03 -26.70
CA PRO A 393 14.20 0.82 -26.51
C PRO A 393 12.78 1.03 -27.08
N ALA A 394 12.19 -0.03 -27.61
CA ALA A 394 10.78 -0.08 -27.97
C ALA A 394 9.95 -0.67 -26.82
N PHE A 395 8.70 -0.23 -26.73
CA PHE A 395 7.74 -0.72 -25.75
C PHE A 395 6.54 -1.30 -26.47
N LEU A 396 6.14 -2.53 -26.10
CA LEU A 396 4.88 -3.13 -26.52
C LEU A 396 3.89 -2.98 -25.38
N ILE A 397 2.75 -2.37 -25.65
CA ILE A 397 1.71 -2.13 -24.67
C ILE A 397 0.39 -2.67 -25.18
N GLN A 398 -0.30 -3.41 -24.33
CA GLN A 398 -1.66 -3.83 -24.53
C GLN A 398 -2.51 -3.35 -23.36
N ALA A 399 -3.62 -2.67 -23.67
CA ALA A 399 -4.63 -2.33 -22.70
C ALA A 399 -5.99 -2.82 -23.18
N MET A 400 -6.75 -3.43 -22.27
CA MET A 400 -8.11 -3.89 -22.53
C MET A 400 -9.04 -3.28 -21.49
N ARG A 401 -10.14 -2.67 -21.96
CA ARG A 401 -11.12 -2.08 -21.06
C ARG A 401 -11.83 -3.13 -20.21
N ASP A 402 -12.33 -2.72 -19.08
CA ASP A 402 -13.34 -3.47 -18.37
C ASP A 402 -14.65 -3.42 -19.16
N PRO A 403 -15.24 -4.58 -19.52
CA PRO A 403 -16.47 -4.62 -20.31
C PRO A 403 -17.68 -3.99 -19.60
N MET A 404 -17.62 -3.82 -18.27
CA MET A 404 -18.71 -3.29 -17.45
C MET A 404 -18.62 -1.78 -17.23
N THR A 405 -17.55 -1.12 -17.73
CA THR A 405 -17.29 0.30 -17.52
C THR A 405 -17.08 1.05 -18.83
N ALA A 406 -16.72 2.33 -18.77
CA ALA A 406 -16.45 3.20 -19.89
C ALA A 406 -15.35 2.68 -20.83
N ASN A 407 -15.31 3.21 -22.05
CA ASN A 407 -14.21 2.95 -22.98
C ASN A 407 -12.92 3.58 -22.49
N LEU A 408 -11.78 3.04 -22.98
CA LEU A 408 -10.47 3.66 -22.73
C LEU A 408 -10.39 5.02 -23.45
N ASP A 409 -10.04 6.06 -22.73
CA ASP A 409 -9.82 7.37 -23.31
C ASP A 409 -8.48 7.44 -24.05
N ARG A 410 -7.40 7.00 -23.39
CA ARG A 410 -6.03 7.07 -23.90
C ARG A 410 -5.10 6.11 -23.20
N ILE A 411 -3.92 5.95 -23.79
CA ILE A 411 -2.74 5.34 -23.16
C ILE A 411 -1.66 6.42 -23.07
N GLN A 412 -1.09 6.58 -21.87
CA GLN A 412 0.02 7.48 -21.61
C GLN A 412 1.25 6.71 -21.13
N ILE A 413 2.43 7.19 -21.47
CA ILE A 413 3.68 6.80 -20.84
C ILE A 413 4.20 7.97 -20.01
N ILE A 414 4.45 7.69 -18.74
CA ILE A 414 5.11 8.62 -17.84
C ILE A 414 6.57 8.19 -17.72
N LYS A 415 7.47 9.04 -18.16
CA LYS A 415 8.92 8.80 -18.14
C LYS A 415 9.56 9.61 -17.03
N GLY A 416 10.20 8.92 -16.09
CA GLY A 416 11.11 9.53 -15.11
C GLY A 416 12.56 9.20 -15.47
N TRP A 417 13.47 10.16 -15.31
CA TRP A 417 14.91 9.92 -15.54
C TRP A 417 15.75 10.88 -14.70
N VAL A 418 17.02 10.55 -14.57
CA VAL A 418 18.04 11.44 -13.99
C VAL A 418 18.99 11.88 -15.07
N ASP A 419 19.28 13.16 -15.12
CA ASP A 419 20.22 13.74 -16.08
C ASP A 419 21.69 13.61 -15.60
N LYS A 420 22.61 14.09 -16.42
CA LYS A 420 24.06 14.04 -16.14
C LYS A 420 24.47 14.89 -14.92
N THR A 421 23.60 15.78 -14.45
CA THR A 421 23.84 16.60 -13.24
C THR A 421 23.35 15.92 -11.97
N GLY A 422 22.66 14.79 -12.09
CA GLY A 422 22.04 14.08 -10.97
C GLY A 422 20.64 14.59 -10.63
N SER A 423 20.05 15.44 -11.47
CA SER A 423 18.70 15.96 -11.28
C SER A 423 17.66 15.08 -11.95
N SER A 424 16.58 14.76 -11.24
CA SER A 424 15.48 13.97 -11.80
C SER A 424 14.45 14.82 -12.54
N HIS A 425 13.88 14.22 -13.56
CA HIS A 425 12.88 14.82 -14.45
C HIS A 425 11.72 13.86 -14.68
N GLU A 426 10.61 14.43 -15.16
CA GLU A 426 9.42 13.67 -15.55
C GLU A 426 8.81 14.26 -16.82
N SER A 427 8.26 13.40 -17.68
CA SER A 427 7.46 13.81 -18.83
C SER A 427 6.32 12.81 -19.05
N VAL A 428 5.15 13.32 -19.46
CA VAL A 428 3.96 12.53 -19.79
C VAL A 428 3.79 12.56 -21.32
N PHE A 429 3.63 11.38 -21.91
CA PHE A 429 3.45 11.21 -23.36
C PHE A 429 2.12 10.51 -23.66
N ASN A 430 1.26 11.15 -24.43
CA ASN A 430 0.09 10.50 -25.01
C ASN A 430 0.55 9.66 -26.21
N ILE A 431 0.37 8.34 -26.17
CA ILE A 431 0.86 7.42 -27.22
C ILE A 431 -0.24 6.77 -28.04
N ALA A 432 -1.45 6.65 -27.49
CA ALA A 432 -2.65 6.20 -28.19
C ALA A 432 -3.90 6.80 -27.53
N TRP A 433 -4.96 7.01 -28.29
CA TRP A 433 -6.21 7.59 -27.78
C TRP A 433 -7.41 7.20 -28.64
N ALA A 434 -8.59 7.29 -28.05
CA ALA A 434 -9.87 7.05 -28.74
C ALA A 434 -10.33 8.30 -29.48
N GLY A 435 -11.10 8.08 -30.58
CA GLY A 435 -11.70 9.13 -31.41
C GLY A 435 -10.71 9.88 -32.30
N ASP A 436 -11.25 10.81 -33.10
CA ASP A 436 -10.50 11.60 -34.08
C ASP A 436 -9.88 12.86 -33.46
N ARG A 437 -9.15 12.69 -32.35
CA ARG A 437 -8.47 13.78 -31.65
C ARG A 437 -7.03 13.91 -32.12
N THR A 438 -6.49 15.11 -32.04
CA THR A 438 -5.09 15.41 -32.34
C THR A 438 -4.43 16.08 -31.16
N LEU A 439 -3.14 15.87 -31.00
CA LEU A 439 -2.35 16.58 -29.99
C LEU A 439 -2.24 18.06 -30.33
N ASP A 440 -2.34 18.91 -29.32
CA ASP A 440 -1.99 20.32 -29.45
C ASP A 440 -0.45 20.54 -29.50
N ALA A 441 -0.01 21.77 -29.58
CA ALA A 441 1.41 22.12 -29.63
C ALA A 441 2.20 21.72 -28.36
N ASN A 442 1.51 21.45 -27.26
CA ASN A 442 2.07 21.00 -25.98
C ASN A 442 1.94 19.49 -25.77
N GLY A 443 1.46 18.74 -26.78
CA GLY A 443 1.24 17.29 -26.66
C GLY A 443 0.01 16.88 -25.85
N LYS A 444 -0.91 17.80 -25.57
CA LYS A 444 -2.17 17.53 -24.85
C LYS A 444 -3.30 17.18 -25.81
N LEU A 445 -4.21 16.32 -25.34
CA LEU A 445 -5.43 15.94 -26.06
C LEU A 445 -6.61 16.75 -25.52
N ALA A 446 -7.49 17.19 -26.42
CA ALA A 446 -8.79 17.70 -26.02
C ALA A 446 -9.57 16.61 -25.26
N ALA A 447 -10.44 17.04 -24.33
CA ALA A 447 -11.35 16.12 -23.66
C ALA A 447 -12.22 15.39 -24.69
N ILE A 448 -12.57 14.13 -24.42
CA ILE A 448 -13.53 13.39 -25.25
C ILE A 448 -14.93 13.91 -24.92
N SER A 449 -15.74 14.16 -25.95
CA SER A 449 -17.11 14.67 -25.77
C SER A 449 -18.12 13.57 -25.51
N ASP A 450 -17.79 12.33 -25.86
CA ASP A 450 -18.64 11.16 -25.69
C ASP A 450 -18.21 10.39 -24.45
N THR A 451 -18.85 10.69 -23.35
CA THR A 451 -18.83 9.84 -22.17
C THR A 451 -19.86 8.73 -22.36
N VAL A 452 -19.44 7.57 -22.88
CA VAL A 452 -20.21 6.30 -22.98
C VAL A 452 -21.47 6.38 -23.80
#